data_86efff7e36784e49c69245c908b40e83
#
_entry.id   86efff7e36784e49c69245c908b40e83
#
_cell.length_a   1.000
_cell.length_b   1.000
_cell.length_c   1.000
_cell.angle_alpha   90.00
_cell.angle_beta   90.00
_cell.angle_gamma   90.00
#
_symmetry.space_group_name_H-M   'P 1'
#
loop_
_entity.id
_entity.type
_entity.pdbx_description
1 polymer ?
#
loop_
_entity_poly.entity_id
_entity_poly.type
_entity_poly.pdbx_seq_one_letter_code
_entity_poly.pdbx_strand_id
1 'polypeptide(L)'
;MNPRLDYLREKTSLLTTSPGVYQMKDEGGNIIYIGKAKNLRNRVSSYFARTPNHTPKVASMVANVYDYDFIVTHSEYEALVLECSMIKQHSPKYNILLKDDKG
;
A
#
# COMPACT_ATOMS: atom_id res chain seq x y z
N MET A 1 9.88 -12.66 7.94
CA MET A 1 10.41 -11.40 7.40
C MET A 1 10.35 -11.39 5.89
N ASN A 2 10.03 -10.25 5.31
CA ASN A 2 9.89 -10.14 3.86
C ASN A 2 11.28 -10.03 3.20
N PRO A 3 11.68 -10.99 2.35
CA PRO A 3 13.00 -10.94 1.72
C PRO A 3 13.14 -9.83 0.67
N ARG A 4 12.04 -9.18 0.32
CA ARG A 4 12.04 -8.09 -0.67
C ARG A 4 12.17 -6.71 -0.04
N LEU A 5 12.32 -6.61 1.29
CA LEU A 5 12.29 -5.31 1.96
C LEU A 5 13.36 -4.33 1.44
N ASP A 6 14.56 -4.80 1.16
CA ASP A 6 15.61 -3.91 0.67
C ASP A 6 15.24 -3.32 -0.69
N TYR A 7 14.72 -4.16 -1.59
CA TYR A 7 14.25 -3.71 -2.89
C TYR A 7 13.10 -2.70 -2.74
N LEU A 8 12.13 -3.02 -1.88
CA LEU A 8 10.96 -2.18 -1.68
C LEU A 8 11.34 -0.84 -1.07
N ARG A 9 12.27 -0.82 -0.13
CA ARG A 9 12.76 0.42 0.46
C ARG A 9 13.47 1.29 -0.57
N GLU A 10 14.30 0.68 -1.40
CA GLU A 10 15.02 1.43 -2.43
C GLU A 10 14.05 2.01 -3.45
N LYS A 11 13.11 1.21 -3.92
CA LYS A 11 12.08 1.68 -4.86
C LYS A 11 11.31 2.86 -4.27
N THR A 12 10.94 2.75 -2.99
CA THR A 12 10.13 3.78 -2.34
C THR A 12 10.91 5.07 -2.11
N SER A 13 12.23 4.97 -1.95
CA SER A 13 13.06 6.18 -1.79
C SER A 13 13.02 7.07 -3.01
N LEU A 14 12.66 6.52 -4.17
CA LEU A 14 12.55 7.26 -5.43
C LEU A 14 11.11 7.65 -5.74
N LEU A 15 10.18 7.32 -4.87
CA LEU A 15 8.77 7.57 -5.10
C LEU A 15 8.44 9.05 -4.98
N THR A 16 7.46 9.51 -5.75
CA THR A 16 7.00 10.89 -5.70
C THR A 16 6.36 11.22 -4.35
N THR A 17 6.42 12.50 -3.96
CA THR A 17 5.75 13.00 -2.77
C THR A 17 4.34 13.50 -3.05
N SER A 18 3.85 13.31 -4.27
CA SER A 18 2.51 13.73 -4.67
C SER A 18 1.44 12.85 -4.03
N PRO A 19 0.20 13.33 -3.98
CA PRO A 19 -0.91 12.46 -3.57
C PRO A 19 -1.18 11.38 -4.61
N GLY A 20 -1.77 10.30 -4.18
CA GLY A 20 -2.08 9.23 -5.10
C GLY A 20 -2.60 7.98 -4.42
N VAL A 21 -2.69 6.91 -5.21
CA VAL A 21 -3.17 5.60 -4.77
C VAL A 21 -2.06 4.59 -5.03
N TYR A 22 -1.83 3.68 -4.08
CA TYR A 22 -0.84 2.62 -4.24
C TYR A 22 -1.53 1.25 -4.16
N GLN A 23 -0.99 0.28 -4.90
CA GLN A 23 -1.53 -1.08 -4.96
C GLN A 23 -0.43 -2.05 -4.59
N MET A 24 -0.55 -2.69 -3.43
CA MET A 24 0.41 -3.71 -2.99
C MET A 24 0.09 -5.02 -3.68
N LYS A 25 1.11 -5.71 -4.16
CA LYS A 25 0.97 -6.97 -4.89
C LYS A 25 1.78 -8.08 -4.27
N ASP A 26 1.27 -9.30 -4.33
CA ASP A 26 2.01 -10.48 -3.89
C ASP A 26 2.89 -11.01 -5.03
N GLU A 27 3.58 -12.10 -4.77
CA GLU A 27 4.51 -12.70 -5.73
C GLU A 27 3.82 -13.14 -7.02
N GLY A 28 2.55 -13.51 -6.93
CA GLY A 28 1.77 -13.91 -8.09
C GLY A 28 1.21 -12.76 -8.91
N GLY A 29 1.48 -11.51 -8.50
CA GLY A 29 0.96 -10.35 -9.19
C GLY A 29 -0.45 -9.96 -8.78
N ASN A 30 -0.99 -10.59 -7.75
CA ASN A 30 -2.33 -10.28 -7.27
C ASN A 30 -2.30 -9.02 -6.39
N ILE A 31 -3.26 -8.13 -6.60
CA ILE A 31 -3.40 -6.95 -5.76
C ILE A 31 -3.97 -7.38 -4.41
N ILE A 32 -3.20 -7.21 -3.35
CA ILE A 32 -3.61 -7.65 -2.01
C ILE A 32 -4.02 -6.50 -1.10
N TYR A 33 -3.71 -5.26 -1.49
CA TYR A 33 -4.12 -4.10 -0.71
C TYR A 33 -4.03 -2.84 -1.57
N ILE A 34 -5.01 -1.94 -1.42
CA ILE A 34 -5.04 -0.65 -2.10
C ILE A 34 -5.22 0.44 -1.04
N GLY A 35 -4.41 1.48 -1.12
CA GLY A 35 -4.51 2.60 -0.18
C GLY A 35 -4.27 3.93 -0.88
N LYS A 36 -4.68 5.00 -0.20
CA LYS A 36 -4.46 6.35 -0.69
C LYS A 36 -3.45 7.07 0.20
N ALA A 37 -2.85 8.13 -0.33
CA ALA A 37 -1.88 8.93 0.41
C ALA A 37 -1.93 10.37 -0.03
N LYS A 38 -1.68 11.29 0.91
CA LYS A 38 -1.37 12.69 0.60
C LYS A 38 0.02 12.80 -0.01
N ASN A 39 0.92 11.96 0.48
CA ASN A 39 2.32 11.94 0.08
C ASN A 39 2.69 10.47 -0.05
N LEU A 40 2.76 10.01 -1.30
CA LEU A 40 2.99 8.60 -1.60
C LEU A 40 4.27 8.08 -0.95
N ARG A 41 5.38 8.86 -1.08
CA ARG A 41 6.65 8.41 -0.51
C ARG A 41 6.56 8.19 0.99
N ASN A 42 6.01 9.15 1.73
CA ASN A 42 5.91 9.03 3.19
C ASN A 42 5.04 7.85 3.59
N ARG A 43 3.90 7.72 2.93
CA ARG A 43 2.94 6.68 3.31
C ARG A 43 3.48 5.30 3.02
N VAL A 44 4.00 5.10 1.80
CA VAL A 44 4.50 3.79 1.40
C VAL A 44 5.75 3.43 2.19
N SER A 45 6.63 4.42 2.47
CA SER A 45 7.82 4.18 3.28
C SER A 45 7.49 3.65 4.65
N SER A 46 6.36 4.07 5.23
CA SER A 46 5.99 3.64 6.58
C SER A 46 5.75 2.13 6.65
N TYR A 47 5.37 1.50 5.54
CA TYR A 47 5.17 0.04 5.52
C TYR A 47 6.49 -0.72 5.53
N PHE A 48 7.55 -0.14 4.97
CA PHE A 48 8.82 -0.83 4.77
C PHE A 48 9.93 -0.33 5.67
N ALA A 49 9.59 0.42 6.72
CA ALA A 49 10.55 0.93 7.68
C ALA A 49 11.30 -0.22 8.39
N ARG A 50 12.53 0.07 8.82
CA ARG A 50 13.35 -0.95 9.50
C ARG A 50 12.76 -1.36 10.83
N THR A 51 12.17 -0.41 11.56
CA THR A 51 11.53 -0.66 12.85
C THR A 51 10.07 -0.26 12.76
N PRO A 52 9.27 -1.07 12.06
CA PRO A 52 7.87 -0.71 11.86
C PRO A 52 7.05 -0.88 13.12
N ASN A 53 6.01 -0.06 13.24
CA ASN A 53 5.06 -0.15 14.33
C ASN A 53 3.71 -0.55 13.77
N HIS A 54 3.64 -1.77 13.24
CA HIS A 54 2.44 -2.29 12.58
C HIS A 54 1.59 -3.13 13.51
N THR A 55 0.27 -3.10 13.29
CA THR A 55 -0.62 -4.09 13.87
C THR A 55 -0.31 -5.46 13.27
N PRO A 56 -0.71 -6.56 13.92
CA PRO A 56 -0.47 -7.90 13.35
C PRO A 56 -1.01 -8.08 11.94
N LYS A 57 -2.19 -7.50 11.64
CA LYS A 57 -2.76 -7.63 10.29
C LYS A 57 -1.96 -6.87 9.25
N VAL A 58 -1.51 -5.66 9.58
CA VAL A 58 -0.67 -4.88 8.67
C VAL A 58 0.68 -5.57 8.49
N ALA A 59 1.26 -6.10 9.57
CA ALA A 59 2.51 -6.84 9.48
C ALA A 59 2.38 -8.06 8.55
N SER A 60 1.25 -8.75 8.63
CA SER A 60 0.98 -9.89 7.75
C SER A 60 0.91 -9.44 6.29
N MET A 61 0.23 -8.33 6.02
CA MET A 61 0.16 -7.79 4.67
C MET A 61 1.55 -7.45 4.14
N VAL A 62 2.35 -6.73 4.92
CA VAL A 62 3.71 -6.32 4.52
C VAL A 62 4.58 -7.54 4.24
N ALA A 63 4.43 -8.61 5.04
CA ALA A 63 5.21 -9.83 4.84
C ALA A 63 4.94 -10.48 3.49
N ASN A 64 3.78 -10.21 2.89
CA ASN A 64 3.38 -10.81 1.62
C ASN A 64 3.54 -9.88 0.43
N VAL A 65 4.00 -8.64 0.64
CA VAL A 65 4.21 -7.71 -0.47
C VAL A 65 5.45 -8.11 -1.25
N TYR A 66 5.28 -8.37 -2.53
CA TYR A 66 6.39 -8.66 -3.44
C TYR A 66 6.80 -7.41 -4.20
N ASP A 67 5.81 -6.61 -4.61
CA ASP A 67 6.03 -5.35 -5.33
C ASP A 67 4.79 -4.48 -5.14
N TYR A 68 4.81 -3.27 -5.69
CA TYR A 68 3.64 -2.40 -5.66
C TYR A 68 3.65 -1.48 -6.87
N ASP A 69 2.44 -1.01 -7.23
CA ASP A 69 2.26 0.03 -8.25
C ASP A 69 1.64 1.25 -7.58
N PHE A 70 1.66 2.37 -8.28
CA PHE A 70 1.03 3.58 -7.77
C PHE A 70 0.48 4.42 -8.92
N ILE A 71 -0.50 5.26 -8.60
CA ILE A 71 -1.10 6.20 -9.55
C ILE A 71 -1.08 7.56 -8.88
N VAL A 72 -0.45 8.55 -9.52
CA VAL A 72 -0.40 9.92 -9.02
C VAL A 72 -1.73 10.59 -9.34
N THR A 73 -2.27 11.32 -8.36
CA THR A 73 -3.49 12.10 -8.55
C THR A 73 -3.21 13.59 -8.33
N HIS A 74 -4.14 14.44 -8.73
CA HIS A 74 -3.97 15.89 -8.58
C HIS A 74 -4.31 16.38 -7.17
N SER A 75 -5.03 15.58 -6.40
CA SER A 75 -5.46 15.96 -5.06
C SER A 75 -5.74 14.74 -4.21
N GLU A 76 -5.87 14.95 -2.89
CA GLU A 76 -6.28 13.89 -1.96
C GLU A 76 -7.69 13.41 -2.27
N TYR A 77 -8.56 14.33 -2.67
CA TYR A 77 -9.93 13.96 -3.00
C TYR A 77 -9.98 13.01 -4.19
N GLU A 78 -9.20 13.32 -5.22
CA GLU A 78 -9.12 12.45 -6.39
C GLU A 78 -8.57 11.07 -5.99
N ALA A 79 -7.58 11.05 -5.11
CA ALA A 79 -7.03 9.80 -4.61
C ALA A 79 -8.08 8.99 -3.86
N LEU A 80 -8.93 9.66 -3.06
CA LEU A 80 -9.99 8.96 -2.33
C LEU A 80 -11.00 8.32 -3.29
N VAL A 81 -11.42 9.06 -4.30
CA VAL A 81 -12.39 8.54 -5.28
C VAL A 81 -11.80 7.35 -6.03
N LEU A 82 -10.54 7.47 -6.45
CA LEU A 82 -9.88 6.40 -7.18
C LEU A 82 -9.68 5.16 -6.30
N GLU A 83 -9.27 5.37 -5.05
CA GLU A 83 -9.10 4.26 -4.10
C GLU A 83 -10.40 3.48 -3.94
N CYS A 84 -11.51 4.19 -3.70
CA CYS A 84 -12.81 3.55 -3.52
C CYS A 84 -13.21 2.73 -4.75
N SER A 85 -13.01 3.31 -5.94
CA SER A 85 -13.35 2.64 -7.18
C SER A 85 -12.51 1.37 -7.37
N MET A 86 -11.21 1.45 -7.11
CA MET A 86 -10.30 0.32 -7.29
C MET A 86 -10.54 -0.78 -6.27
N ILE A 87 -10.87 -0.41 -5.03
CA ILE A 87 -11.21 -1.41 -4.00
C ILE A 87 -12.45 -2.18 -4.39
N LYS A 88 -13.46 -1.49 -4.92
CA LYS A 88 -14.67 -2.16 -5.40
C LYS A 88 -14.37 -3.12 -6.56
N GLN A 89 -13.50 -2.69 -7.45
CA GLN A 89 -13.16 -3.46 -8.64
C GLN A 89 -12.35 -4.71 -8.30
N HIS A 90 -11.40 -4.60 -7.38
CA HIS A 90 -10.44 -5.67 -7.11
C HIS A 90 -10.73 -6.47 -5.84
N SER A 91 -11.48 -5.89 -4.90
CA SER A 91 -11.79 -6.52 -3.60
C SER A 91 -10.55 -7.15 -2.96
N PRO A 92 -9.48 -6.36 -2.72
CA PRO A 92 -8.23 -6.94 -2.25
C PRO A 92 -8.38 -7.54 -0.86
N LYS A 93 -7.70 -8.66 -0.64
CA LYS A 93 -7.80 -9.44 0.59
C LYS A 93 -7.59 -8.60 1.85
N TYR A 94 -6.53 -7.79 1.87
CA TYR A 94 -6.19 -7.05 3.09
C TYR A 94 -7.04 -5.80 3.27
N ASN A 95 -7.66 -5.27 2.22
CA ASN A 95 -8.65 -4.22 2.41
C ASN A 95 -9.85 -4.74 3.19
N ILE A 96 -10.27 -5.95 2.89
CA ILE A 96 -11.38 -6.58 3.60
C ILE A 96 -10.99 -6.88 5.05
N LEU A 97 -9.81 -7.50 5.25
CA LEU A 97 -9.35 -7.87 6.59
C LEU A 97 -9.09 -6.67 7.48
N LEU A 98 -8.47 -5.60 6.92
CA LEU A 98 -8.16 -4.41 7.71
C LEU A 98 -9.39 -3.57 8.02
N LYS A 99 -10.38 -3.61 7.13
CA LYS A 99 -11.64 -2.92 7.37
C LYS A 99 -12.34 -3.47 8.62
N ASP A 100 -12.26 -4.78 8.83
CA ASP A 100 -12.89 -5.43 9.98
C ASP A 100 -12.29 -4.97 11.30
N ASP A 101 -11.05 -4.48 11.29
CA ASP A 101 -10.39 -4.00 12.50
C ASP A 101 -11.08 -2.77 13.09
N LYS A 102 -11.86 -2.11 12.31
CA LYS A 102 -12.54 -0.90 12.78
C LYS A 102 -13.78 -1.20 13.61
N GLY A 103 -14.15 -2.43 13.61
CA GLY A 103 -15.25 -2.92 14.44
C GLY A 103 -16.56 -2.32 14.12
#